data_a6d30173846346b1f2ae16fe5edd86b7
#
_entry.id   a6d30173846346b1f2ae16fe5edd86b7
#
_cell.length_a   1.000
_cell.length_b   1.000
_cell.length_c   1.000
_cell.angle_alpha   90.00
_cell.angle_beta   90.00
_cell.angle_gamma   90.00
#
_symmetry.space_group_name_H-M   'P 1'
#
loop_
_entity.id
_entity.type
_entity.pdbx_description
1 polymer ?
#
loop_
_entity_poly.entity_id
_entity_poly.type
_entity_poly.pdbx_seq_one_letter_code
_entity_poly.pdbx_strand_id
1 'polypeptide(L)'
;MSESTKLSLSTTVAQYRKLEAVGDRKAIGQFFVERFDERYFRPVEDSSSKHGFAVLAVACLVIETLESFYQGRLDTKNASTQMFQDFLARDTPLKVLAGENDWFYKDIRCGILHQSESRGGWRVLRSGPLLDAQAKALNATAILRALRSEVLLYAQKIQTDEQLWKNFCKKMGAVCGNC
;
A
#
# COMPACT_ATOMS: atom_id res chain seq x y z
N MET A 1 -15.05 5.21 -21.01
CA MET A 1 -14.94 4.58 -19.67
C MET A 1 -16.17 3.72 -19.45
N SER A 2 -15.99 2.47 -19.07
CA SER A 2 -17.13 1.59 -18.83
C SER A 2 -17.55 1.69 -17.36
N GLU A 3 -18.78 2.13 -17.09
CA GLU A 3 -19.40 2.14 -15.76
C GLU A 3 -19.48 0.73 -15.15
N SER A 4 -19.39 -0.31 -15.97
CA SER A 4 -19.39 -1.72 -15.57
C SER A 4 -18.01 -2.25 -15.17
N THR A 5 -16.94 -1.48 -15.35
CA THR A 5 -15.57 -1.91 -14.96
C THR A 5 -15.52 -2.17 -13.46
N LYS A 6 -14.99 -3.34 -13.07
CA LYS A 6 -14.86 -3.72 -11.66
C LYS A 6 -13.66 -3.03 -11.01
N LEU A 7 -13.92 -2.33 -9.92
CA LEU A 7 -12.92 -1.76 -9.02
C LEU A 7 -12.51 -2.74 -7.92
N SER A 8 -13.42 -3.62 -7.51
CA SER A 8 -13.20 -4.78 -6.63
C SER A 8 -14.12 -5.94 -7.07
N LEU A 9 -14.06 -7.08 -6.38
CA LEU A 9 -14.97 -8.21 -6.65
C LEU A 9 -16.44 -7.81 -6.57
N SER A 10 -16.79 -6.95 -5.61
CA SER A 10 -18.15 -6.52 -5.30
C SER A 10 -18.55 -5.18 -5.91
N THR A 11 -17.61 -4.33 -6.30
CA THR A 11 -17.87 -2.91 -6.62
C THR A 11 -17.39 -2.53 -8.02
N THR A 12 -18.32 -2.00 -8.83
CA THR A 12 -18.04 -1.40 -10.14
C THR A 12 -17.79 0.11 -10.02
N VAL A 13 -17.34 0.74 -11.12
CA VAL A 13 -17.21 2.21 -11.20
C VAL A 13 -18.55 2.89 -10.92
N ALA A 14 -19.65 2.41 -11.51
CA ALA A 14 -20.98 2.97 -11.28
C ALA A 14 -21.43 2.88 -9.80
N GLN A 15 -21.16 1.74 -9.16
CA GLN A 15 -21.51 1.55 -7.75
C GLN A 15 -20.69 2.45 -6.85
N TYR A 16 -19.36 2.56 -7.09
CA TYR A 16 -18.49 3.50 -6.35
C TYR A 16 -19.00 4.94 -6.47
N ARG A 17 -19.30 5.41 -7.69
CA ARG A 17 -19.80 6.78 -7.91
C ARG A 17 -21.12 7.06 -7.18
N LYS A 18 -22.01 6.07 -7.10
CA LYS A 18 -23.24 6.21 -6.30
C LYS A 18 -22.93 6.39 -4.81
N LEU A 19 -22.03 5.58 -4.26
CA LEU A 19 -21.60 5.70 -2.85
C LEU A 19 -20.93 7.06 -2.58
N GLU A 20 -20.08 7.51 -3.50
CA GLU A 20 -19.40 8.81 -3.39
C GLU A 20 -20.42 9.98 -3.44
N ALA A 21 -21.38 9.93 -4.36
CA ALA A 21 -22.41 10.98 -4.52
C ALA A 21 -23.31 11.14 -3.28
N VAL A 22 -23.59 10.06 -2.56
CA VAL A 22 -24.37 10.11 -1.30
C VAL A 22 -23.51 10.28 -0.05
N GLY A 23 -22.17 10.31 -0.21
CA GLY A 23 -21.23 10.47 0.89
C GLY A 23 -21.16 9.27 1.84
N ASP A 24 -21.44 8.06 1.37
CA ASP A 24 -21.37 6.85 2.21
C ASP A 24 -19.91 6.43 2.44
N ARG A 25 -19.24 7.20 3.30
CA ARG A 25 -17.83 6.99 3.64
C ARG A 25 -17.57 5.63 4.29
N LYS A 26 -18.54 5.07 5.00
CA LYS A 26 -18.42 3.76 5.63
C LYS A 26 -18.36 2.65 4.57
N ALA A 27 -19.32 2.63 3.64
CA ALA A 27 -19.33 1.65 2.54
C ALA A 27 -18.09 1.82 1.65
N ILE A 28 -17.65 3.06 1.41
CA ILE A 28 -16.43 3.35 0.65
C ILE A 28 -15.18 2.83 1.38
N GLY A 29 -15.10 2.99 2.70
CA GLY A 29 -14.01 2.42 3.49
C GLY A 29 -13.96 0.89 3.41
N GLN A 30 -15.11 0.21 3.44
CA GLN A 30 -15.22 -1.24 3.26
C GLN A 30 -14.76 -1.67 1.86
N PHE A 31 -15.23 -0.99 0.82
CA PHE A 31 -14.78 -1.19 -0.56
C PHE A 31 -13.25 -1.02 -0.69
N PHE A 32 -12.67 -0.01 -0.06
CA PHE A 32 -11.24 0.24 -0.12
C PHE A 32 -10.42 -0.91 0.48
N VAL A 33 -10.84 -1.40 1.66
CA VAL A 33 -10.22 -2.57 2.32
C VAL A 33 -10.33 -3.80 1.42
N GLU A 34 -11.53 -4.11 0.91
CA GLU A 34 -11.75 -5.24 0.00
C GLU A 34 -10.84 -5.18 -1.23
N ARG A 35 -10.74 -4.00 -1.85
CA ARG A 35 -9.89 -3.79 -3.03
C ARG A 35 -8.41 -4.06 -2.74
N PHE A 36 -7.88 -3.62 -1.59
CA PHE A 36 -6.50 -3.91 -1.21
C PHE A 36 -6.30 -5.37 -0.85
N ASP A 37 -7.29 -5.97 -0.17
CA ASP A 37 -7.25 -7.36 0.23
C ASP A 37 -7.16 -8.30 -0.98
N GLU A 38 -8.06 -8.14 -1.95
CA GLU A 38 -8.11 -9.00 -3.14
C GLU A 38 -6.93 -8.81 -4.10
N ARG A 39 -6.38 -7.58 -4.19
CA ARG A 39 -5.34 -7.27 -5.18
C ARG A 39 -3.93 -7.46 -4.67
N TYR A 40 -3.73 -7.30 -3.36
CA TYR A 40 -2.39 -7.26 -2.78
C TYR A 40 -2.19 -8.30 -1.67
N PHE A 41 -3.09 -8.39 -0.70
CA PHE A 41 -2.83 -9.21 0.49
C PHE A 41 -3.12 -10.68 0.26
N ARG A 42 -4.35 -11.06 -0.07
CA ARG A 42 -4.72 -12.47 -0.29
C ARG A 42 -3.82 -13.19 -1.31
N PRO A 43 -3.49 -12.62 -2.48
CA PRO A 43 -2.65 -13.31 -3.46
C PRO A 43 -1.30 -13.79 -2.92
N VAL A 44 -0.74 -13.09 -1.92
CA VAL A 44 0.53 -13.48 -1.33
C VAL A 44 0.40 -14.16 0.04
N GLU A 45 -0.72 -14.00 0.75
CA GLU A 45 -0.97 -14.67 2.03
C GLU A 45 -1.49 -16.10 1.85
N ASP A 46 -2.36 -16.33 0.86
CA ASP A 46 -2.96 -17.63 0.57
C ASP A 46 -1.97 -18.62 -0.09
N SER A 47 -0.80 -18.14 -0.49
CA SER A 47 0.23 -19.00 -1.07
C SER A 47 0.96 -19.82 -0.02
N SER A 48 1.03 -21.14 -0.21
CA SER A 48 1.82 -22.05 0.63
C SER A 48 3.32 -22.01 0.38
N SER A 49 3.75 -21.38 -0.73
CA SER A 49 5.15 -21.30 -1.13
C SER A 49 5.96 -20.31 -0.30
N LYS A 50 7.26 -20.53 -0.17
CA LYS A 50 8.20 -19.56 0.39
C LYS A 50 8.46 -18.47 -0.65
N HIS A 51 7.88 -17.28 -0.45
CA HIS A 51 7.91 -16.19 -1.43
C HIS A 51 8.14 -14.82 -0.77
N GLY A 52 9.08 -14.73 0.17
CA GLY A 52 9.38 -13.48 0.88
C GLY A 52 9.66 -12.29 -0.03
N PHE A 53 10.34 -12.48 -1.17
CA PHE A 53 10.58 -11.43 -2.16
C PHE A 53 9.29 -10.95 -2.81
N ALA A 54 8.39 -11.86 -3.21
CA ALA A 54 7.09 -11.47 -3.75
C ALA A 54 6.25 -10.69 -2.73
N VAL A 55 6.28 -11.12 -1.46
CA VAL A 55 5.61 -10.40 -0.35
C VAL A 55 6.18 -8.99 -0.20
N LEU A 56 7.52 -8.81 -0.23
CA LEU A 56 8.13 -7.47 -0.15
C LEU A 56 7.86 -6.62 -1.40
N ALA A 57 7.84 -7.22 -2.59
CA ALA A 57 7.47 -6.49 -3.80
C ALA A 57 6.04 -5.93 -3.69
N VAL A 58 5.08 -6.77 -3.25
CA VAL A 58 3.70 -6.34 -2.98
C VAL A 58 3.66 -5.28 -1.88
N ALA A 59 4.41 -5.45 -0.80
CA ALA A 59 4.50 -4.45 0.27
C ALA A 59 4.97 -3.09 -0.25
N CYS A 60 5.97 -3.06 -1.13
CA CYS A 60 6.42 -1.82 -1.77
C CYS A 60 5.33 -1.16 -2.63
N LEU A 61 4.56 -1.95 -3.39
CA LEU A 61 3.41 -1.43 -4.14
C LEU A 61 2.34 -0.85 -3.22
N VAL A 62 2.04 -1.51 -2.11
CA VAL A 62 1.07 -1.03 -1.12
C VAL A 62 1.53 0.27 -0.48
N ILE A 63 2.79 0.39 -0.08
CA ILE A 63 3.36 1.64 0.49
C ILE A 63 3.13 2.80 -0.48
N GLU A 64 3.58 2.68 -1.72
CA GLU A 64 3.51 3.75 -2.71
C GLU A 64 2.05 4.09 -3.06
N THR A 65 1.20 3.07 -3.21
CA THR A 65 -0.21 3.25 -3.51
C THR A 65 -0.94 3.92 -2.34
N LEU A 66 -0.75 3.44 -1.11
CA LEU A 66 -1.43 3.97 0.07
C LEU A 66 -1.01 5.42 0.33
N GLU A 67 0.27 5.75 0.20
CA GLU A 67 0.74 7.13 0.31
C GLU A 67 0.13 8.04 -0.78
N SER A 68 -0.06 7.53 -1.99
CA SER A 68 -0.74 8.29 -3.04
C SER A 68 -2.19 8.64 -2.69
N PHE A 69 -2.88 7.78 -1.93
CA PHE A 69 -4.20 8.06 -1.38
C PHE A 69 -4.15 9.09 -0.24
N TYR A 70 -3.18 8.99 0.67
CA TYR A 70 -2.98 9.98 1.73
C TYR A 70 -2.79 11.40 1.16
N GLN A 71 -2.04 11.53 0.07
CA GLN A 71 -1.74 12.81 -0.57
C GLN A 71 -2.76 13.23 -1.64
N GLY A 72 -3.66 12.36 -2.07
CA GLY A 72 -4.56 12.62 -3.19
C GLY A 72 -3.83 12.81 -4.52
N ARG A 73 -2.67 12.14 -4.71
CA ARG A 73 -1.89 12.22 -5.94
C ARG A 73 -2.53 11.38 -7.04
N LEU A 74 -2.63 11.94 -8.23
CA LEU A 74 -3.22 11.25 -9.37
C LEU A 74 -2.32 10.10 -9.85
N ASP A 75 -0.99 10.32 -9.87
CA ASP A 75 0.04 9.34 -10.17
C ASP A 75 1.25 9.52 -9.24
N THR A 76 2.20 8.58 -9.32
CA THR A 76 3.46 8.59 -8.54
C THR A 76 4.69 8.78 -9.42
N LYS A 77 4.50 9.17 -10.69
CA LYS A 77 5.58 9.36 -11.65
C LYS A 77 6.62 10.35 -11.12
N ASN A 78 7.87 9.94 -11.13
CA ASN A 78 9.03 10.71 -10.63
C ASN A 78 8.95 11.09 -9.13
N ALA A 79 8.08 10.43 -8.34
CA ALA A 79 7.89 10.73 -6.93
C ALA A 79 8.04 9.52 -6.01
N SER A 80 8.37 8.34 -6.54
CA SER A 80 8.39 7.09 -5.75
C SER A 80 9.28 7.19 -4.51
N THR A 81 10.48 7.79 -4.60
CA THR A 81 11.36 7.98 -3.44
C THR A 81 10.67 8.81 -2.36
N GLN A 82 10.07 9.95 -2.74
CA GLN A 82 9.36 10.83 -1.82
C GLN A 82 8.14 10.13 -1.20
N MET A 83 7.40 9.32 -1.98
CA MET A 83 6.29 8.53 -1.44
C MET A 83 6.74 7.59 -0.32
N PHE A 84 7.88 6.93 -0.47
CA PHE A 84 8.44 6.07 0.57
C PHE A 84 8.89 6.86 1.79
N GLN A 85 9.58 7.99 1.61
CA GLN A 85 9.99 8.87 2.71
C GLN A 85 8.78 9.35 3.52
N ASP A 86 7.76 9.89 2.84
CA ASP A 86 6.56 10.42 3.47
C ASP A 86 5.78 9.33 4.22
N PHE A 87 5.63 8.15 3.60
CA PHE A 87 4.94 7.02 4.22
C PHE A 87 5.67 6.54 5.48
N LEU A 88 6.98 6.32 5.39
CA LEU A 88 7.79 5.81 6.49
C LEU A 88 8.03 6.85 7.60
N ALA A 89 7.82 8.15 7.32
CA ALA A 89 7.84 9.20 8.34
C ALA A 89 6.57 9.19 9.23
N ARG A 90 5.49 8.51 8.80
CA ARG A 90 4.26 8.42 9.58
C ARG A 90 4.49 7.63 10.87
N ASP A 91 3.70 7.94 11.89
CA ASP A 91 3.79 7.24 13.18
C ASP A 91 3.07 5.88 13.11
N THR A 92 3.76 4.91 12.54
CA THR A 92 3.30 3.54 12.31
C THR A 92 4.41 2.56 12.70
N PRO A 93 4.10 1.26 12.89
CA PRO A 93 5.14 0.24 13.12
C PRO A 93 6.20 0.17 12.01
N LEU A 94 5.89 0.68 10.81
CA LEU A 94 6.80 0.70 9.66
C LEU A 94 7.81 1.84 9.71
N LYS A 95 7.67 2.79 10.63
CA LYS A 95 8.61 3.89 10.85
C LYS A 95 10.04 3.40 11.11
N VAL A 96 10.20 2.21 11.68
CA VAL A 96 11.52 1.58 11.88
C VAL A 96 12.28 1.31 10.57
N LEU A 97 11.58 1.31 9.43
CA LEU A 97 12.17 1.17 8.10
C LEU A 97 12.64 2.51 7.52
N ALA A 98 12.27 3.63 8.14
CA ALA A 98 12.84 4.93 7.84
C ALA A 98 14.32 4.95 8.26
N GLY A 99 15.16 5.66 7.53
CA GLY A 99 16.57 5.77 7.89
C GLY A 99 17.34 6.61 6.90
N GLU A 100 18.62 6.83 7.21
CA GLU A 100 19.49 7.61 6.36
C GLU A 100 19.60 7.01 4.95
N ASN A 101 19.78 7.90 3.96
CA ASN A 101 19.99 7.53 2.56
C ASN A 101 18.87 6.70 1.90
N ASP A 102 17.67 6.67 2.45
CA ASP A 102 16.51 5.94 1.85
C ASP A 102 16.80 4.46 1.59
N TRP A 103 17.51 3.82 2.50
CA TRP A 103 18.00 2.46 2.33
C TRP A 103 16.88 1.47 1.96
N PHE A 104 15.70 1.58 2.60
CA PHE A 104 14.58 0.67 2.30
C PHE A 104 14.10 0.82 0.85
N TYR A 105 14.02 2.06 0.36
CA TYR A 105 13.69 2.32 -1.05
C TYR A 105 14.79 1.83 -1.98
N LYS A 106 16.05 2.18 -1.72
CA LYS A 106 17.18 1.88 -2.61
C LYS A 106 17.56 0.40 -2.60
N ASP A 107 17.69 -0.20 -1.42
CA ASP A 107 18.24 -1.54 -1.27
C ASP A 107 17.16 -2.62 -1.37
N ILE A 108 15.94 -2.34 -0.90
CA ILE A 108 14.86 -3.32 -0.92
C ILE A 108 13.98 -3.10 -2.14
N ARG A 109 13.30 -1.94 -2.26
CA ARG A 109 12.35 -1.71 -3.37
C ARG A 109 13.03 -1.76 -4.73
N CYS A 110 14.09 -0.98 -4.93
CA CYS A 110 14.80 -0.95 -6.21
C CYS A 110 15.60 -2.23 -6.45
N GLY A 111 16.17 -2.85 -5.42
CA GLY A 111 16.85 -4.13 -5.52
C GLY A 111 15.92 -5.22 -6.04
N ILE A 112 14.78 -5.42 -5.39
CA ILE A 112 13.80 -6.45 -5.77
C ILE A 112 13.24 -6.21 -7.17
N LEU A 113 12.83 -4.97 -7.49
CA LEU A 113 12.16 -4.68 -8.78
C LEU A 113 13.11 -4.66 -9.98
N HIS A 114 14.38 -4.33 -9.79
CA HIS A 114 15.31 -4.18 -10.91
C HIS A 114 16.37 -5.27 -11.00
N GLN A 115 16.60 -6.01 -9.91
CA GLN A 115 17.66 -7.04 -9.86
C GLN A 115 17.16 -8.40 -9.37
N SER A 116 15.88 -8.52 -8.99
CA SER A 116 15.32 -9.72 -8.35
C SER A 116 16.05 -10.11 -7.06
N GLU A 117 16.72 -9.15 -6.40
CA GLU A 117 17.52 -9.36 -5.19
C GLU A 117 17.53 -8.09 -4.32
N SER A 118 17.66 -8.25 -3.01
CA SER A 118 17.95 -7.13 -2.09
C SER A 118 19.42 -6.70 -2.23
N ARG A 119 19.69 -5.42 -1.95
CA ARG A 119 21.04 -4.85 -1.96
C ARG A 119 21.58 -4.65 -0.55
N GLY A 120 22.81 -4.19 -0.44
CA GLY A 120 23.42 -3.82 0.83
C GLY A 120 23.56 -4.96 1.85
N GLY A 121 23.42 -6.23 1.41
CA GLY A 121 23.51 -7.41 2.27
C GLY A 121 22.23 -7.67 3.10
N TRP A 122 21.12 -7.05 2.75
CA TRP A 122 19.84 -7.29 3.42
C TRP A 122 19.27 -8.68 3.10
N ARG A 123 18.78 -9.37 4.12
CA ARG A 123 18.14 -10.69 4.00
C ARG A 123 16.64 -10.57 4.20
N VAL A 124 15.89 -11.32 3.40
CA VAL A 124 14.44 -11.38 3.46
C VAL A 124 14.02 -12.63 4.21
N LEU A 125 13.41 -12.45 5.37
CA LEU A 125 12.91 -13.52 6.23
C LEU A 125 11.37 -13.48 6.28
N ARG A 126 10.76 -14.54 6.82
CA ARG A 126 9.30 -14.64 7.06
C ARG A 126 8.96 -14.84 8.54
N SER A 127 9.96 -14.86 9.39
CA SER A 127 9.84 -14.99 10.85
C SER A 127 10.82 -14.06 11.55
N GLY A 128 10.66 -13.86 12.85
CA GLY A 128 11.47 -12.93 13.63
C GLY A 128 10.90 -11.51 13.69
N PRO A 129 11.66 -10.54 14.20
CA PRO A 129 11.24 -9.15 14.30
C PRO A 129 11.00 -8.54 12.91
N LEU A 130 10.22 -7.44 12.85
CA LEU A 130 9.97 -6.72 11.59
C LEU A 130 11.28 -6.27 10.93
N LEU A 131 12.19 -5.73 11.73
CA LEU A 131 13.53 -5.31 11.35
C LEU A 131 14.54 -5.82 12.38
N ASP A 132 15.61 -6.46 11.93
CA ASP A 132 16.85 -6.69 12.66
C ASP A 132 17.97 -5.94 11.92
N ALA A 133 18.27 -4.74 12.38
CA ALA A 133 19.25 -3.86 11.74
C ALA A 133 20.68 -4.43 11.84
N GLN A 134 21.03 -5.08 12.97
CA GLN A 134 22.34 -5.67 13.18
C GLN A 134 22.59 -6.85 12.24
N ALA A 135 21.60 -7.70 12.10
CA ALA A 135 21.66 -8.87 11.21
C ALA A 135 21.32 -8.51 9.75
N LYS A 136 20.98 -7.25 9.45
CA LYS A 136 20.45 -6.80 8.14
C LYS A 136 19.34 -7.71 7.65
N ALA A 137 18.32 -7.93 8.46
CA ALA A 137 17.22 -8.84 8.15
C ALA A 137 15.86 -8.16 8.27
N LEU A 138 14.98 -8.45 7.32
CA LEU A 138 13.60 -7.95 7.23
C LEU A 138 12.62 -9.11 7.29
N ASN A 139 11.58 -8.98 8.09
CA ASN A 139 10.48 -9.92 8.10
C ASN A 139 9.36 -9.48 7.16
N ALA A 140 9.34 -10.04 5.95
CA ALA A 140 8.35 -9.71 4.92
C ALA A 140 6.90 -9.91 5.40
N THR A 141 6.63 -10.97 6.18
CA THR A 141 5.29 -11.25 6.73
C THR A 141 4.87 -10.21 7.76
N ALA A 142 5.79 -9.77 8.63
CA ALA A 142 5.51 -8.74 9.63
C ALA A 142 5.24 -7.38 8.97
N ILE A 143 6.02 -7.02 7.94
CA ILE A 143 5.82 -5.81 7.14
C ILE A 143 4.44 -5.84 6.47
N LEU A 144 4.07 -6.95 5.84
CA LEU A 144 2.77 -7.07 5.17
C LEU A 144 1.59 -6.94 6.15
N ARG A 145 1.70 -7.55 7.34
CA ARG A 145 0.67 -7.41 8.40
C ARG A 145 0.53 -5.96 8.87
N ALA A 146 1.65 -5.27 9.09
CA ALA A 146 1.63 -3.86 9.45
C ALA A 146 0.94 -3.02 8.38
N LEU A 147 1.22 -3.26 7.10
CA LEU A 147 0.55 -2.58 5.98
C LEU A 147 -0.95 -2.88 5.92
N ARG A 148 -1.35 -4.13 6.18
CA ARG A 148 -2.78 -4.46 6.26
C ARG A 148 -3.48 -3.64 7.36
N SER A 149 -2.85 -3.51 8.52
CA SER A 149 -3.38 -2.67 9.60
C SER A 149 -3.46 -1.20 9.19
N GLU A 150 -2.48 -0.67 8.46
CA GLU A 150 -2.50 0.70 7.95
C GLU A 150 -3.63 0.95 6.94
N VAL A 151 -3.92 -0.03 6.06
CA VAL A 151 -5.07 0.06 5.14
C VAL A 151 -6.39 0.13 5.91
N LEU A 152 -6.54 -0.68 6.97
CA LEU A 152 -7.73 -0.64 7.83
C LEU A 152 -7.87 0.70 8.55
N LEU A 153 -6.77 1.22 9.12
CA LEU A 153 -6.74 2.52 9.78
C LEU A 153 -7.05 3.67 8.81
N TYR A 154 -6.51 3.62 7.60
CA TYR A 154 -6.82 4.60 6.56
C TYR A 154 -8.31 4.60 6.21
N ALA A 155 -8.90 3.41 6.02
CA ALA A 155 -10.33 3.26 5.74
C ALA A 155 -11.24 3.77 6.87
N GLN A 156 -10.77 3.73 8.12
CA GLN A 156 -11.46 4.35 9.25
C GLN A 156 -11.29 5.88 9.24
N LYS A 157 -10.07 6.38 9.01
CA LYS A 157 -9.76 7.81 9.01
C LYS A 157 -10.54 8.59 7.94
N ILE A 158 -10.72 8.05 6.73
CA ILE A 158 -11.50 8.74 5.68
C ILE A 158 -12.97 8.95 6.06
N GLN A 159 -13.49 8.26 7.07
CA GLN A 159 -14.86 8.44 7.53
C GLN A 159 -15.04 9.76 8.30
N THR A 160 -14.01 10.25 8.98
CA THR A 160 -14.07 11.41 9.88
C THR A 160 -13.14 12.56 9.49
N ASP A 161 -12.06 12.29 8.78
CA ASP A 161 -11.09 13.30 8.35
C ASP A 161 -11.47 13.86 6.97
N GLU A 162 -11.86 15.14 6.94
CA GLU A 162 -12.30 15.81 5.70
C GLU A 162 -11.18 15.98 4.67
N GLN A 163 -9.94 16.18 5.11
CA GLN A 163 -8.83 16.33 4.17
C GLN A 163 -8.47 15.00 3.53
N LEU A 164 -8.42 13.93 4.33
CA LEU A 164 -8.20 12.58 3.80
C LEU A 164 -9.33 12.15 2.87
N TRP A 165 -10.57 12.47 3.21
CA TRP A 165 -11.71 12.22 2.33
C TRP A 165 -11.57 12.90 0.96
N LYS A 166 -11.23 14.20 0.95
CA LYS A 166 -10.98 14.94 -0.30
C LYS A 166 -9.84 14.33 -1.11
N ASN A 167 -8.74 13.95 -0.45
CA ASN A 167 -7.60 13.31 -1.09
C ASN A 167 -7.99 11.95 -1.68
N PHE A 168 -8.75 11.16 -0.94
CA PHE A 168 -9.29 9.87 -1.38
C PHE A 168 -10.15 10.03 -2.65
N CYS A 169 -11.15 10.90 -2.64
CA CYS A 169 -12.04 11.15 -3.78
C CYS A 169 -11.24 11.62 -5.01
N LYS A 170 -10.28 12.54 -4.81
CA LYS A 170 -9.40 13.01 -5.87
C LYS A 170 -8.61 11.86 -6.50
N LYS A 171 -8.00 10.98 -5.69
CA LYS A 171 -7.27 9.81 -6.18
C LYS A 171 -8.18 8.81 -6.88
N MET A 172 -9.35 8.53 -6.29
CA MET A 172 -10.33 7.62 -6.91
C MET A 172 -10.90 8.16 -8.21
N GLY A 173 -11.05 9.47 -8.35
CA GLY A 173 -11.43 10.10 -9.60
C GLY A 173 -10.44 9.76 -10.73
N ALA A 174 -9.14 9.79 -10.45
CA ALA A 174 -8.11 9.35 -11.42
C ALA A 174 -8.18 7.85 -11.69
N VAL A 175 -8.38 7.02 -10.65
CA VAL A 175 -8.53 5.56 -10.81
C VAL A 175 -9.73 5.23 -11.72
N CYS A 176 -10.89 5.83 -11.45
CA CYS A 176 -12.08 5.65 -12.28
C CYS A 176 -11.90 6.21 -13.70
N GLY A 177 -11.11 7.28 -13.84
CA GLY A 177 -10.78 7.89 -15.13
C GLY A 177 -9.94 7.01 -16.03
N ASN A 178 -9.18 6.07 -15.46
CA ASN A 178 -8.32 5.14 -16.19
C ASN A 178 -8.98 3.77 -16.45
N CYS A 179 -10.22 3.58 -16.01
CA CYS A 179 -11.00 2.34 -16.21
C CYS A 179 -11.87 2.38 -17.52
#